data_76bdfbe315b4be5c0eb4e9720047171b
#
_entry.id   76bdfbe315b4be5c0eb4e9720047171b
#
_cell.length_a   1.000
_cell.length_b   1.000
_cell.length_c   1.000
_cell.angle_alpha   90.00
_cell.angle_beta   90.00
_cell.angle_gamma   90.00
#
_symmetry.space_group_name_H-M   'P 1'
#
loop_
_entity.id
_entity.type
_entity.pdbx_description
1 polymer ?
#
loop_
_entity_poly.entity_id
_entity_poly.type
_entity_poly.pdbx_seq_one_letter_code
_entity_poly.pdbx_strand_id
1 'polypeptide(L)'
;GSLLLWVWILGAWSLAVAVASRGLPLVVLARVLSILGLIGVGFIAFSLFTSNPFERLLPGVAAEGNDLNPLLQDPGLIIHPPLLYMGYVGLAVPFAFAVAALMGGRLGAAWAQWARPWTDVAWAFLTLGIMLGSWWAYYELGWGGWWFWDPVENASFMPWLVGTALIHSLAVTEKRGLFR
;
A
#
# COMPACT_ATOMS: atom_id res chain seq x y z
N GLY A 1 -5.49 -3.51 14.91
CA GLY A 1 -5.23 -4.64 14.00
C GLY A 1 -4.81 -4.20 12.60
N SER A 2 -5.55 -3.31 11.93
CA SER A 2 -5.27 -2.91 10.54
C SER A 2 -3.86 -2.37 10.32
N LEU A 3 -3.34 -1.55 11.23
CA LEU A 3 -1.96 -1.02 11.12
C LEU A 3 -0.89 -2.10 11.23
N LEU A 4 -1.12 -3.17 12.01
CA LEU A 4 -0.21 -4.32 12.03
C LEU A 4 -0.19 -5.06 10.70
N LEU A 5 -1.35 -5.20 10.05
CA LEU A 5 -1.43 -5.76 8.71
C LEU A 5 -0.67 -4.89 7.70
N TRP A 6 -0.74 -3.55 7.80
CA TRP A 6 0.04 -2.65 6.96
C TRP A 6 1.54 -2.84 7.13
N VAL A 7 2.02 -2.96 8.38
CA VAL A 7 3.44 -3.23 8.69
C VAL A 7 3.86 -4.57 8.10
N TRP A 8 3.04 -5.61 8.25
CA TRP A 8 3.32 -6.92 7.69
C TRP A 8 3.40 -6.89 6.16
N ILE A 9 2.44 -6.22 5.50
CA ILE A 9 2.42 -6.04 4.04
C ILE A 9 3.65 -5.26 3.57
N LEU A 10 4.06 -4.21 4.28
CA LEU A 10 5.28 -3.46 3.97
C LEU A 10 6.53 -4.35 4.08
N GLY A 11 6.57 -5.23 5.09
CA GLY A 11 7.61 -6.24 5.23
C GLY A 11 7.63 -7.22 4.06
N ALA A 12 6.46 -7.70 3.62
CA ALA A 12 6.33 -8.57 2.46
C ALA A 12 6.80 -7.89 1.16
N TRP A 13 6.42 -6.62 0.93
CA TRP A 13 6.93 -5.83 -0.19
C TRP A 13 8.44 -5.63 -0.12
N SER A 14 8.99 -5.33 1.07
CA SER A 14 10.44 -5.17 1.27
C SER A 14 11.20 -6.46 0.93
N LEU A 15 10.67 -7.62 1.36
CA LEU A 15 11.21 -8.92 1.01
C LEU A 15 11.14 -9.18 -0.50
N ALA A 16 9.99 -8.91 -1.13
CA ALA A 16 9.82 -9.06 -2.57
C ALA A 16 10.83 -8.20 -3.35
N VAL A 17 11.02 -6.94 -2.96
CA VAL A 17 12.05 -6.05 -3.54
C VAL A 17 13.44 -6.64 -3.35
N ALA A 18 13.80 -7.09 -2.15
CA ALA A 18 15.12 -7.66 -1.86
C ALA A 18 15.42 -8.90 -2.72
N VAL A 19 14.42 -9.74 -2.96
CA VAL A 19 14.56 -10.98 -3.73
C VAL A 19 14.53 -10.74 -5.23
N ALA A 20 13.57 -9.95 -5.73
CA ALA A 20 13.36 -9.76 -7.17
C ALA A 20 14.28 -8.70 -7.78
N SER A 21 14.86 -7.81 -6.96
CA SER A 21 15.73 -6.73 -7.45
C SER A 21 17.23 -7.01 -7.30
N ARG A 22 17.64 -8.27 -7.25
CA ARG A 22 19.06 -8.67 -7.08
C ARG A 22 19.98 -8.20 -8.20
N GLY A 23 19.44 -7.89 -9.38
CA GLY A 23 20.20 -7.36 -10.51
C GLY A 23 20.50 -5.86 -10.44
N LEU A 24 19.99 -5.15 -9.42
CA LEU A 24 20.24 -3.73 -9.24
C LEU A 24 21.60 -3.45 -8.60
N PRO A 25 22.18 -2.26 -8.84
CA PRO A 25 23.35 -1.82 -8.08
C PRO A 25 23.07 -1.88 -6.58
N LEU A 26 23.99 -2.50 -5.84
CA LEU A 26 23.80 -2.74 -4.38
C LEU A 26 23.46 -1.48 -3.60
N VAL A 27 24.07 -0.33 -3.96
CA VAL A 27 23.81 0.96 -3.31
C VAL A 27 22.36 1.41 -3.53
N VAL A 28 21.79 1.19 -4.73
CA VAL A 28 20.40 1.55 -5.03
C VAL A 28 19.48 0.66 -4.21
N LEU A 29 19.69 -0.64 -4.25
CA LEU A 29 18.87 -1.58 -3.48
C LEU A 29 18.93 -1.29 -1.98
N ALA A 30 20.11 -1.04 -1.43
CA ALA A 30 20.28 -0.70 -0.02
C ALA A 30 19.52 0.59 0.36
N ARG A 31 19.54 1.63 -0.48
CA ARG A 31 18.78 2.86 -0.26
C ARG A 31 17.28 2.60 -0.27
N VAL A 32 16.78 1.87 -1.27
CA VAL A 32 15.36 1.51 -1.37
C VAL A 32 14.89 0.78 -0.12
N LEU A 33 15.62 -0.26 0.30
CA LEU A 33 15.27 -1.03 1.51
C LEU A 33 15.39 -0.20 2.78
N SER A 34 16.34 0.71 2.87
CA SER A 34 16.47 1.64 4.01
C SER A 34 15.27 2.58 4.11
N ILE A 35 14.78 3.11 2.98
CA ILE A 35 13.60 3.99 2.95
C ILE A 35 12.35 3.22 3.35
N LEU A 36 12.15 2.01 2.83
CA LEU A 36 11.04 1.14 3.24
C LEU A 36 11.12 0.81 4.74
N GLY A 37 12.32 0.55 5.26
CA GLY A 37 12.56 0.34 6.68
C GLY A 37 12.19 1.57 7.52
N LEU A 38 12.54 2.78 7.10
CA LEU A 38 12.18 4.03 7.79
C LEU A 38 10.66 4.25 7.80
N ILE A 39 9.96 3.94 6.69
CA ILE A 39 8.49 3.97 6.66
C ILE A 39 7.93 2.97 7.67
N GLY A 40 8.49 1.75 7.72
CA GLY A 40 8.12 0.73 8.70
C GLY A 40 8.30 1.20 10.15
N VAL A 41 9.41 1.86 10.46
CA VAL A 41 9.64 2.47 11.79
C VAL A 41 8.55 3.49 12.11
N GLY A 42 8.16 4.34 11.15
CA GLY A 42 7.08 5.31 11.34
C GLY A 42 5.74 4.63 11.69
N PHE A 43 5.34 3.60 10.96
CA PHE A 43 4.11 2.85 11.25
C PHE A 43 4.16 2.10 12.58
N ILE A 44 5.29 1.49 12.92
CA ILE A 44 5.47 0.80 14.20
C ILE A 44 5.40 1.80 15.36
N ALA A 45 6.09 2.93 15.24
CA ALA A 45 6.06 3.98 16.25
C ALA A 45 4.64 4.54 16.43
N PHE A 46 3.93 4.83 15.33
CA PHE A 46 2.54 5.26 15.40
C PHE A 46 1.67 4.21 16.10
N SER A 47 1.79 2.93 15.75
CA SER A 47 1.03 1.85 16.39
C SER A 47 1.33 1.75 17.88
N LEU A 48 2.61 1.90 18.27
CA LEU A 48 3.03 1.78 19.66
C LEU A 48 2.54 2.94 20.54
N PHE A 49 2.64 4.17 20.03
CA PHE A 49 2.39 5.36 20.86
C PHE A 49 0.95 5.89 20.78
N THR A 50 0.20 5.58 19.71
CA THR A 50 -1.13 6.16 19.49
C THR A 50 -2.24 5.13 19.35
N SER A 51 -1.95 3.88 19.00
CA SER A 51 -2.97 2.86 18.69
C SER A 51 -2.43 1.45 18.99
N ASN A 52 -1.95 1.25 20.21
CA ASN A 52 -1.35 -0.03 20.63
C ASN A 52 -2.42 -1.13 20.70
N PRO A 53 -2.41 -2.13 19.80
CA PRO A 53 -3.38 -3.22 19.82
C PRO A 53 -3.15 -4.23 20.93
N PHE A 54 -2.03 -4.14 21.66
CA PHE A 54 -1.64 -5.01 22.78
C PHE A 54 -1.83 -4.33 24.14
N GLU A 55 -2.49 -3.17 24.17
CA GLU A 55 -2.80 -2.50 25.42
C GLU A 55 -3.73 -3.36 26.28
N ARG A 56 -3.36 -3.50 27.57
CA ARG A 56 -4.11 -4.33 28.49
C ARG A 56 -5.20 -3.53 29.18
N LEU A 57 -6.42 -4.07 29.20
CA LEU A 57 -7.54 -3.53 29.95
C LEU A 57 -7.43 -4.02 31.41
N LEU A 58 -6.82 -3.24 32.29
CA LEU A 58 -6.69 -3.54 33.71
C LEU A 58 -7.37 -2.42 34.55
N PRO A 59 -8.11 -2.77 35.63
CA PRO A 59 -8.36 -4.08 36.23
C PRO A 59 -9.57 -4.83 35.62
N GLY A 60 -10.36 -4.22 34.76
CA GLY A 60 -11.59 -4.80 34.22
C GLY A 60 -11.35 -5.55 32.89
N VAL A 61 -11.15 -6.85 32.97
CA VAL A 61 -11.12 -7.70 31.78
C VAL A 61 -12.57 -8.01 31.38
N ALA A 62 -12.93 -7.82 30.10
CA ALA A 62 -14.22 -8.28 29.58
C ALA A 62 -14.30 -9.81 29.75
N ALA A 63 -15.42 -10.30 30.31
CA ALA A 63 -15.63 -11.74 30.53
C ALA A 63 -15.67 -12.51 29.21
N GLU A 64 -16.16 -11.88 28.16
CA GLU A 64 -16.25 -12.41 26.80
C GLU A 64 -15.88 -11.31 25.78
N GLY A 65 -15.36 -11.71 24.61
CA GLY A 65 -15.17 -10.79 23.49
C GLY A 65 -16.49 -10.45 22.80
N ASN A 66 -16.50 -9.36 22.03
CA ASN A 66 -17.62 -9.03 21.17
C ASN A 66 -17.46 -9.72 19.82
N ASP A 67 -18.54 -10.30 19.32
CA ASP A 67 -18.60 -10.83 17.97
C ASP A 67 -18.43 -9.72 16.93
N LEU A 68 -17.95 -10.12 15.77
CA LEU A 68 -17.85 -9.23 14.62
C LEU A 68 -19.26 -8.83 14.14
N ASN A 69 -19.46 -7.56 13.81
CA ASN A 69 -20.70 -7.08 13.21
C ASN A 69 -21.10 -7.96 12.01
N PRO A 70 -22.36 -8.44 11.90
CA PRO A 70 -22.80 -9.30 10.81
C PRO A 70 -22.45 -8.78 9.40
N LEU A 71 -22.56 -7.47 9.17
CA LEU A 71 -22.16 -6.84 7.90
C LEU A 71 -20.67 -7.04 7.56
N LEU A 72 -19.84 -7.28 8.57
CA LEU A 72 -18.41 -7.49 8.40
C LEU A 72 -18.03 -8.98 8.24
N GLN A 73 -19.00 -9.88 8.33
CA GLN A 73 -18.78 -11.34 8.20
C GLN A 73 -18.96 -11.84 6.76
N ASP A 74 -18.84 -10.93 5.79
CA ASP A 74 -19.00 -11.20 4.38
C ASP A 74 -17.66 -11.55 3.70
N PRO A 75 -17.60 -12.53 2.77
CA PRO A 75 -16.40 -12.88 2.04
C PRO A 75 -15.79 -11.71 1.26
N GLY A 76 -16.61 -10.80 0.72
CA GLY A 76 -16.14 -9.61 0.02
C GLY A 76 -15.32 -8.72 0.95
N LEU A 77 -15.80 -8.51 2.19
CA LEU A 77 -15.06 -7.75 3.19
C LEU A 77 -13.81 -8.47 3.69
N ILE A 78 -13.78 -9.81 3.73
CA ILE A 78 -12.58 -10.55 4.14
C ILE A 78 -11.44 -10.32 3.15
N ILE A 79 -11.73 -10.28 1.85
CA ILE A 79 -10.73 -10.20 0.77
C ILE A 79 -10.39 -8.75 0.40
N HIS A 80 -11.38 -7.83 0.46
CA HIS A 80 -11.22 -6.44 0.07
C HIS A 80 -10.08 -5.70 0.82
N PRO A 81 -10.00 -5.66 2.16
CA PRO A 81 -8.97 -4.89 2.85
C PRO A 81 -7.55 -5.39 2.59
N PRO A 82 -7.24 -6.69 2.58
CA PRO A 82 -5.92 -7.18 2.22
C PRO A 82 -5.48 -6.75 0.81
N LEU A 83 -6.35 -6.84 -0.18
CA LEU A 83 -6.04 -6.42 -1.56
C LEU A 83 -5.85 -4.91 -1.66
N LEU A 84 -6.73 -4.13 -1.02
CA LEU A 84 -6.62 -2.68 -0.95
C LEU A 84 -5.29 -2.26 -0.33
N TYR A 85 -4.93 -2.87 0.80
CA TYR A 85 -3.69 -2.55 1.53
C TYR A 85 -2.45 -3.02 0.77
N MET A 86 -2.50 -4.15 0.08
CA MET A 86 -1.42 -4.55 -0.84
C MET A 86 -1.14 -3.46 -1.89
N GLY A 87 -2.18 -2.87 -2.45
CA GLY A 87 -2.03 -1.76 -3.39
C GLY A 87 -1.57 -0.48 -2.72
N TYR A 88 -2.26 -0.06 -1.68
CA TYR A 88 -2.00 1.21 -1.00
C TYR A 88 -0.58 1.27 -0.40
N VAL A 89 -0.22 0.27 0.39
CA VAL A 89 1.12 0.14 0.99
C VAL A 89 2.17 -0.15 -0.09
N GLY A 90 1.80 -0.87 -1.14
CA GLY A 90 2.68 -1.18 -2.27
C GLY A 90 3.21 0.06 -2.99
N LEU A 91 2.47 1.17 -2.99
CA LEU A 91 2.95 2.44 -3.55
C LEU A 91 4.14 3.05 -2.77
N ALA A 92 4.43 2.56 -1.57
CA ALA A 92 5.68 2.91 -0.88
C ALA A 92 6.93 2.43 -1.64
N VAL A 93 6.81 1.38 -2.45
CA VAL A 93 7.95 0.85 -3.22
C VAL A 93 8.41 1.82 -4.31
N PRO A 94 7.56 2.27 -5.25
CA PRO A 94 7.96 3.28 -6.24
C PRO A 94 8.40 4.59 -5.59
N PHE A 95 7.80 5.00 -4.47
CA PHE A 95 8.26 6.14 -3.68
C PHE A 95 9.71 5.93 -3.20
N ALA A 96 10.02 4.76 -2.64
CA ALA A 96 11.37 4.44 -2.18
C ALA A 96 12.39 4.44 -3.33
N PHE A 97 12.01 3.93 -4.51
CA PHE A 97 12.84 4.02 -5.72
C PHE A 97 13.08 5.46 -6.16
N ALA A 98 12.05 6.31 -6.14
CA ALA A 98 12.16 7.72 -6.50
C ALA A 98 13.13 8.46 -5.55
N VAL A 99 12.95 8.28 -4.24
CA VAL A 99 13.86 8.89 -3.23
C VAL A 99 15.28 8.36 -3.39
N ALA A 100 15.47 7.05 -3.59
CA ALA A 100 16.80 6.46 -3.81
C ALA A 100 17.48 7.02 -5.07
N ALA A 101 16.73 7.28 -6.14
CA ALA A 101 17.22 7.90 -7.36
C ALA A 101 17.64 9.37 -7.13
N LEU A 102 16.82 10.14 -6.42
CA LEU A 102 17.14 11.52 -6.01
C LEU A 102 18.41 11.58 -5.16
N MET A 103 18.55 10.71 -4.16
CA MET A 103 19.74 10.60 -3.31
C MET A 103 21.00 10.22 -4.12
N GLY A 104 20.82 9.57 -5.26
CA GLY A 104 21.91 9.14 -6.15
C GLY A 104 22.24 10.16 -7.23
N GLY A 105 21.45 11.19 -7.42
CA GLY A 105 21.55 12.13 -8.54
C GLY A 105 21.34 11.47 -9.92
N ARG A 106 20.72 10.29 -9.97
CA ARG A 106 20.52 9.47 -11.18
C ARG A 106 19.05 9.43 -11.57
N LEU A 107 18.58 10.47 -12.22
CA LEU A 107 17.19 10.61 -12.67
C LEU A 107 16.98 10.14 -14.13
N GLY A 108 17.84 9.29 -14.65
CA GLY A 108 17.73 8.75 -16.02
C GLY A 108 16.64 7.68 -16.17
N ALA A 109 16.47 7.15 -17.39
CA ALA A 109 15.46 6.12 -17.70
C ALA A 109 15.58 4.85 -16.85
N ALA A 110 16.74 4.55 -16.29
CA ALA A 110 16.99 3.33 -15.50
C ALA A 110 16.11 3.26 -14.23
N TRP A 111 15.93 4.37 -13.50
CA TRP A 111 15.09 4.35 -12.30
C TRP A 111 13.62 4.09 -12.64
N ALA A 112 13.14 4.65 -13.75
CA ALA A 112 11.79 4.43 -14.23
C ALA A 112 11.57 2.95 -14.61
N GLN A 113 12.55 2.34 -15.26
CA GLN A 113 12.54 0.91 -15.60
C GLN A 113 12.48 0.02 -14.35
N TRP A 114 13.20 0.40 -13.29
CA TRP A 114 13.22 -0.37 -12.04
C TRP A 114 11.95 -0.18 -11.20
N ALA A 115 11.40 1.03 -11.17
CA ALA A 115 10.21 1.35 -10.36
C ALA A 115 8.90 0.88 -11.01
N ARG A 116 8.82 0.86 -12.34
CA ARG A 116 7.59 0.61 -13.08
C ARG A 116 6.92 -0.73 -12.75
N PRO A 117 7.60 -1.89 -12.74
CA PRO A 117 6.94 -3.17 -12.42
C PRO A 117 6.27 -3.15 -11.05
N TRP A 118 6.91 -2.53 -10.06
CA TRP A 118 6.38 -2.38 -8.71
C TRP A 118 5.15 -1.47 -8.67
N THR A 119 5.19 -0.37 -9.43
CA THR A 119 4.06 0.55 -9.59
C THR A 119 2.87 -0.15 -10.22
N ASP A 120 3.10 -0.89 -11.31
CA ASP A 120 2.05 -1.62 -12.03
C ASP A 120 1.36 -2.66 -11.13
N VAL A 121 2.14 -3.44 -10.36
CA VAL A 121 1.59 -4.45 -9.44
C VAL A 121 0.84 -3.79 -8.27
N ALA A 122 1.40 -2.75 -7.64
CA ALA A 122 0.72 -2.03 -6.57
C ALA A 122 -0.59 -1.40 -7.05
N TRP A 123 -0.59 -0.78 -8.22
CA TRP A 123 -1.77 -0.20 -8.83
C TRP A 123 -2.83 -1.26 -9.18
N ALA A 124 -2.43 -2.43 -9.66
CA ALA A 124 -3.34 -3.53 -9.94
C ALA A 124 -4.04 -4.03 -8.66
N PHE A 125 -3.30 -4.21 -7.56
CA PHE A 125 -3.88 -4.56 -6.26
C PHE A 125 -4.84 -3.48 -5.75
N LEU A 126 -4.48 -2.20 -5.88
CA LEU A 126 -5.34 -1.09 -5.49
C LEU A 126 -6.63 -1.07 -6.31
N THR A 127 -6.55 -1.31 -7.62
CA THR A 127 -7.70 -1.41 -8.52
C THR A 127 -8.64 -2.54 -8.08
N LEU A 128 -8.10 -3.74 -7.84
CA LEU A 128 -8.89 -4.87 -7.37
C LEU A 128 -9.51 -4.61 -5.99
N GLY A 129 -8.75 -3.99 -5.09
CA GLY A 129 -9.24 -3.61 -3.78
C GLY A 129 -10.41 -2.62 -3.86
N ILE A 130 -10.29 -1.56 -4.65
CA ILE A 130 -11.38 -0.57 -4.87
C ILE A 130 -12.60 -1.25 -5.49
N MET A 131 -12.40 -2.08 -6.52
CA MET A 131 -13.49 -2.81 -7.18
C MET A 131 -14.25 -3.70 -6.21
N LEU A 132 -13.55 -4.48 -5.39
CA LEU A 132 -14.18 -5.37 -4.41
C LEU A 132 -14.89 -4.59 -3.30
N GLY A 133 -14.34 -3.47 -2.85
CA GLY A 133 -14.99 -2.61 -1.87
C GLY A 133 -16.29 -2.01 -2.40
N SER A 134 -16.27 -1.54 -3.66
CA SER A 134 -17.46 -1.03 -4.34
C SER A 134 -18.53 -2.12 -4.50
N TRP A 135 -18.10 -3.33 -4.87
CA TRP A 135 -19.01 -4.47 -5.00
C TRP A 135 -19.64 -4.86 -3.66
N TRP A 136 -18.83 -4.99 -2.60
CA TRP A 136 -19.31 -5.24 -1.24
C TRP A 136 -20.29 -4.16 -0.77
N ALA A 137 -19.97 -2.88 -0.95
CA ALA A 137 -20.85 -1.78 -0.60
C ALA A 137 -22.20 -1.86 -1.32
N TYR A 138 -22.21 -2.28 -2.58
CA TYR A 138 -23.42 -2.38 -3.39
C TYR A 138 -24.41 -3.42 -2.87
N TYR A 139 -23.95 -4.64 -2.56
CA TYR A 139 -24.88 -5.71 -2.19
C TYR A 139 -25.09 -5.84 -0.68
N GLU A 140 -24.12 -5.44 0.15
CA GLU A 140 -24.18 -5.67 1.60
C GLU A 140 -24.67 -4.44 2.37
N LEU A 141 -24.23 -3.24 2.01
CA LEU A 141 -24.56 -2.03 2.77
C LEU A 141 -25.97 -1.49 2.47
N GLY A 142 -26.57 -1.88 1.35
CA GLY A 142 -27.93 -1.44 1.00
C GLY A 142 -28.06 0.04 0.67
N TRP A 143 -26.96 0.73 0.39
CA TRP A 143 -26.97 2.16 0.07
C TRP A 143 -27.47 2.47 -1.35
N GLY A 144 -27.71 1.47 -2.18
CA GLY A 144 -28.29 1.61 -3.51
C GLY A 144 -27.32 2.04 -4.60
N GLY A 145 -26.02 1.95 -4.40
CA GLY A 145 -25.01 2.32 -5.37
C GLY A 145 -23.66 1.67 -5.13
N TRP A 146 -22.73 1.89 -6.07
CA TRP A 146 -21.38 1.35 -6.05
C TRP A 146 -20.35 2.30 -5.45
N TRP A 147 -20.65 3.60 -5.37
CA TRP A 147 -19.71 4.63 -4.98
C TRP A 147 -20.43 5.80 -4.33
N PHE A 148 -19.93 6.27 -3.21
CA PHE A 148 -20.61 7.27 -2.36
C PHE A 148 -19.73 8.47 -2.02
N TRP A 149 -18.52 8.51 -2.50
CA TRP A 149 -17.57 9.58 -2.22
C TRP A 149 -17.30 9.76 -0.72
N ASP A 150 -17.33 8.68 0.03
CA ASP A 150 -17.01 8.73 1.45
C ASP A 150 -15.49 8.96 1.68
N PRO A 151 -15.06 9.30 2.91
CA PRO A 151 -13.64 9.54 3.19
C PRO A 151 -12.74 8.35 2.88
N VAL A 152 -13.20 7.12 3.05
CA VAL A 152 -12.41 5.90 2.80
C VAL A 152 -12.26 5.65 1.31
N GLU A 153 -13.35 5.78 0.55
CA GLU A 153 -13.31 5.69 -0.91
C GLU A 153 -12.38 6.73 -1.52
N ASN A 154 -12.50 7.99 -1.08
CA ASN A 154 -11.64 9.07 -1.55
C ASN A 154 -10.16 8.83 -1.17
N ALA A 155 -9.88 8.31 0.02
CA ALA A 155 -8.52 7.99 0.45
C ALA A 155 -7.84 6.94 -0.43
N SER A 156 -8.60 6.01 -1.01
CA SER A 156 -8.10 5.00 -1.94
C SER A 156 -8.07 5.48 -3.39
N PHE A 157 -9.05 6.27 -3.80
CA PHE A 157 -9.21 6.73 -5.18
C PHE A 157 -8.17 7.80 -5.57
N MET A 158 -7.83 8.72 -4.66
CA MET A 158 -6.80 9.73 -4.94
C MET A 158 -5.44 9.10 -5.31
N PRO A 159 -4.85 8.18 -4.51
CA PRO A 159 -3.60 7.53 -4.89
C PRO A 159 -3.74 6.65 -6.14
N TRP A 160 -4.92 6.09 -6.42
CA TRP A 160 -5.17 5.36 -7.65
C TRP A 160 -5.05 6.26 -8.89
N LEU A 161 -5.64 7.46 -8.85
CA LEU A 161 -5.53 8.46 -9.93
C LEU A 161 -4.08 8.89 -10.15
N VAL A 162 -3.37 9.21 -9.07
CA VAL A 162 -1.95 9.61 -9.14
C VAL A 162 -1.09 8.44 -9.62
N GLY A 163 -1.38 7.22 -9.16
CA GLY A 163 -0.73 5.99 -9.62
C GLY A 163 -0.91 5.75 -11.11
N THR A 164 -2.12 6.01 -11.65
CA THR A 164 -2.41 5.95 -13.08
C THR A 164 -1.53 6.93 -13.86
N ALA A 165 -1.44 8.18 -13.41
CA ALA A 165 -0.56 9.18 -14.01
C ALA A 165 0.92 8.76 -13.95
N LEU A 166 1.34 8.20 -12.80
CA LEU A 166 2.71 7.73 -12.60
C LEU A 166 3.07 6.59 -13.58
N ILE A 167 2.21 5.60 -13.78
CA ILE A 167 2.42 4.51 -14.73
C ILE A 167 2.70 5.06 -16.14
N HIS A 168 1.88 6.01 -16.59
CA HIS A 168 2.07 6.64 -17.89
C HIS A 168 3.39 7.42 -17.97
N SER A 169 3.71 8.19 -16.93
CA SER A 169 4.96 8.97 -16.86
C SER A 169 6.18 8.05 -16.86
N LEU A 170 6.18 6.97 -16.09
CA LEU A 170 7.25 5.98 -16.06
C LEU A 170 7.44 5.31 -17.42
N ALA A 171 6.34 4.94 -18.10
CA ALA A 171 6.40 4.34 -19.43
C ALA A 171 6.98 5.29 -20.48
N VAL A 172 6.66 6.58 -20.42
CA VAL A 172 7.23 7.61 -21.32
C VAL A 172 8.70 7.86 -20.98
N THR A 173 9.05 7.94 -19.70
CA THR A 173 10.45 8.12 -19.26
C THR A 173 11.32 6.95 -19.70
N GLU A 174 10.85 5.71 -19.55
CA GLU A 174 11.55 4.52 -19.97
C GLU A 174 11.79 4.47 -21.49
N LYS A 175 10.71 4.70 -22.28
CA LYS A 175 10.72 4.51 -23.73
C LYS A 175 11.31 5.70 -24.52
N ARG A 176 11.09 6.92 -24.05
CA ARG A 176 11.42 8.16 -24.77
C ARG A 176 12.44 9.04 -24.05
N GLY A 177 12.79 8.71 -22.82
CA GLY A 177 13.72 9.50 -22.00
C GLY A 177 13.22 10.89 -21.66
N LEU A 178 11.90 11.12 -21.70
CA LEU A 178 11.25 12.38 -21.28
C LEU A 178 10.93 12.33 -19.78
N PHE A 179 10.67 13.50 -19.18
CA PHE A 179 10.39 13.65 -17.74
C PHE A 179 11.54 13.14 -16.84
N ARG A 180 12.77 13.59 -17.16
CA ARG A 180 13.98 13.27 -16.39
C ARG A 180 14.16 14.21 -15.20
#